data_eb22fb7ebe519dc2e7f2b023f63ae5fa
#
_entry.id   eb22fb7ebe519dc2e7f2b023f63ae5fa
#
_cell.length_a   1.000
_cell.length_b   1.000
_cell.length_c   1.000
_cell.angle_alpha   90.00
_cell.angle_beta   90.00
_cell.angle_gamma   90.00
#
_symmetry.space_group_name_H-M   'P 1'
#
loop_
_entity.id
_entity.type
_entity.pdbx_description
1 polymer ?
#
loop_
_entity_poly.entity_id
_entity_poly.type
_entity_poly.pdbx_seq_one_letter_code
_entity_poly.pdbx_strand_id
1 'polypeptide(L)'
;FENSAGINLAESKIRFLGHPLQLGVSGDMLGRVFNGMGEPIDGGPAILADEYRDINGLAMNPAARNYPNEFIQTGISTIDGLNTLVRGQKLPIFSGSGLPHAALAAQIARQAKVLDGPASSHSEDAAIRPAESGAGASNFAVVFAAIGITFEESEFFVQEFRRTGAIDRTVLFTNLANDPAVE
;
A
#
# COMPACT_ATOMS: atom_id res chain seq x y z
N PHE A 1 -10.31 -15.11 -10.39
CA PHE A 1 -11.54 -14.88 -11.19
C PHE A 1 -11.17 -14.45 -12.59
N GLU A 2 -10.22 -15.12 -13.11
CA GLU A 2 -9.89 -15.08 -14.50
C GLU A 2 -11.09 -15.57 -15.34
N ASN A 3 -10.98 -15.39 -16.59
CA ASN A 3 -11.96 -15.78 -17.58
C ASN A 3 -12.49 -17.21 -17.36
N SER A 4 -13.80 -17.40 -17.41
CA SER A 4 -14.44 -18.72 -17.38
C SER A 4 -14.29 -19.50 -18.69
N ALA A 5 -13.63 -18.94 -19.71
CA ALA A 5 -13.33 -19.64 -20.96
C ALA A 5 -12.43 -20.85 -20.69
N GLY A 6 -12.86 -22.02 -21.14
CA GLY A 6 -12.14 -23.29 -20.93
C GLY A 6 -12.65 -24.14 -19.77
N ILE A 7 -13.60 -23.66 -18.99
CA ILE A 7 -14.27 -24.49 -17.97
C ILE A 7 -15.16 -25.53 -18.68
N ASN A 8 -14.85 -26.80 -18.45
CA ASN A 8 -15.68 -27.89 -18.94
C ASN A 8 -16.92 -28.05 -18.03
N LEU A 9 -18.12 -27.74 -18.54
CA LEU A 9 -19.36 -27.79 -17.79
C LEU A 9 -19.70 -29.20 -17.25
N ALA A 10 -19.23 -30.26 -17.90
CA ALA A 10 -19.53 -31.64 -17.50
C ALA A 10 -18.56 -32.20 -16.43
N GLU A 11 -17.31 -31.68 -16.37
CA GLU A 11 -16.26 -32.24 -15.53
C GLU A 11 -15.74 -31.29 -14.45
N SER A 12 -16.20 -30.02 -14.49
CA SER A 12 -15.77 -29.04 -13.50
C SER A 12 -16.28 -29.37 -12.11
N LYS A 13 -15.42 -29.24 -11.13
CA LYS A 13 -15.73 -29.46 -9.72
C LYS A 13 -15.47 -28.18 -8.93
N ILE A 14 -16.35 -27.89 -7.98
CA ILE A 14 -16.18 -26.80 -7.02
C ILE A 14 -15.69 -27.39 -5.71
N ARG A 15 -14.63 -26.80 -5.17
CA ARG A 15 -14.10 -27.13 -3.85
C ARG A 15 -14.07 -25.87 -2.98
N PHE A 16 -14.73 -25.92 -1.84
CA PHE A 16 -14.62 -24.86 -0.84
C PHE A 16 -13.32 -25.00 -0.09
N LEU A 17 -12.55 -23.91 0.01
CA LEU A 17 -11.26 -23.92 0.70
C LEU A 17 -11.40 -23.81 2.22
N GLY A 18 -12.56 -23.36 2.73
CA GLY A 18 -12.82 -23.22 4.16
C GLY A 18 -12.24 -21.97 4.80
N HIS A 19 -11.58 -21.14 4.03
CA HIS A 19 -11.04 -19.85 4.49
C HIS A 19 -11.21 -18.79 3.38
N PRO A 20 -11.27 -17.50 3.71
CA PRO A 20 -11.27 -16.41 2.73
C PRO A 20 -9.93 -16.34 1.99
N LEU A 21 -9.87 -15.47 0.98
CA LEU A 21 -8.62 -15.17 0.29
C LEU A 21 -7.61 -14.57 1.29
N GLN A 22 -6.38 -15.06 1.21
CA GLN A 22 -5.29 -14.63 2.08
C GLN A 22 -4.15 -14.11 1.23
N LEU A 23 -3.55 -13.00 1.66
CA LEU A 23 -2.34 -12.46 1.08
C LEU A 23 -1.14 -12.91 1.91
N GLY A 24 -0.14 -13.50 1.25
CA GLY A 24 1.16 -13.77 1.87
C GLY A 24 1.93 -12.47 2.02
N VAL A 25 2.38 -12.15 3.23
CA VAL A 25 3.11 -10.92 3.53
C VAL A 25 4.49 -11.21 4.09
N SER A 26 5.46 -10.38 3.70
CA SER A 26 6.85 -10.45 4.13
C SER A 26 7.49 -9.06 3.99
N GLY A 27 8.59 -8.83 4.71
CA GLY A 27 9.43 -7.65 4.51
C GLY A 27 10.01 -7.54 3.10
N ASP A 28 10.16 -8.67 2.40
CA ASP A 28 10.67 -8.74 1.03
C ASP A 28 9.72 -8.16 -0.03
N MET A 29 8.50 -7.77 0.37
CA MET A 29 7.59 -7.04 -0.51
C MET A 29 8.01 -5.60 -0.75
N LEU A 30 8.83 -5.02 0.10
CA LEU A 30 9.33 -3.66 -0.10
C LEU A 30 10.17 -3.58 -1.38
N GLY A 31 9.96 -2.55 -2.15
CA GLY A 31 10.63 -2.36 -3.43
C GLY A 31 10.01 -3.10 -4.62
N ARG A 32 8.95 -3.86 -4.41
CA ARG A 32 8.36 -4.75 -5.39
C ARG A 32 7.03 -4.23 -5.94
N VAL A 33 6.68 -4.73 -7.13
CA VAL A 33 5.43 -4.42 -7.83
C VAL A 33 4.60 -5.68 -8.01
N PHE A 34 3.32 -5.60 -7.63
CA PHE A 34 2.38 -6.71 -7.61
C PHE A 34 1.13 -6.41 -8.44
N ASN A 35 0.48 -7.46 -8.93
CA ASN A 35 -0.90 -7.38 -9.44
C ASN A 35 -1.91 -7.32 -8.28
N GLY A 36 -3.20 -7.24 -8.59
CA GLY A 36 -4.27 -7.20 -7.59
C GLY A 36 -4.39 -8.46 -6.73
N MET A 37 -3.90 -9.59 -7.21
CA MET A 37 -3.85 -10.86 -6.46
C MET A 37 -2.63 -10.97 -5.53
N GLY A 38 -1.71 -10.01 -5.59
CA GLY A 38 -0.47 -10.05 -4.81
C GLY A 38 0.64 -10.88 -5.45
N GLU A 39 0.54 -11.17 -6.74
CA GLU A 39 1.60 -11.83 -7.49
C GLU A 39 2.60 -10.80 -8.03
N PRO A 40 3.91 -11.03 -7.93
CA PRO A 40 4.90 -10.09 -8.44
C PRO A 40 4.86 -10.00 -9.97
N ILE A 41 4.81 -8.78 -10.50
CA ILE A 41 4.81 -8.50 -11.94
C ILE A 41 6.07 -7.75 -12.40
N ASP A 42 7.02 -7.55 -11.52
CA ASP A 42 8.29 -6.85 -11.77
C ASP A 42 9.40 -7.75 -12.33
N GLY A 43 9.10 -9.01 -12.64
CA GLY A 43 10.06 -10.00 -13.13
C GLY A 43 10.95 -10.62 -12.04
N GLY A 44 10.74 -10.26 -10.79
CA GLY A 44 11.46 -10.84 -9.65
C GLY A 44 10.86 -12.19 -9.19
N PRO A 45 11.52 -12.87 -8.25
CA PRO A 45 11.04 -14.14 -7.71
C PRO A 45 9.73 -13.96 -6.93
N ALA A 46 9.00 -15.07 -6.75
CA ALA A 46 7.85 -15.10 -5.85
C ALA A 46 8.29 -14.77 -4.42
N ILE A 47 7.42 -14.08 -3.69
CA ILE A 47 7.66 -13.73 -2.30
C ILE A 47 7.48 -14.97 -1.42
N LEU A 48 8.45 -15.23 -0.56
CA LEU A 48 8.30 -16.19 0.52
C LEU A 48 7.58 -15.49 1.67
N ALA A 49 6.32 -15.88 1.89
CA ALA A 49 5.51 -15.26 2.93
C ALA A 49 5.98 -15.66 4.32
N ASP A 50 6.21 -14.68 5.19
CA ASP A 50 6.44 -14.92 6.62
C ASP A 50 5.13 -15.30 7.32
N GLU A 51 4.01 -14.70 6.87
CA GLU A 51 2.67 -15.00 7.34
C GLU A 51 1.62 -14.77 6.25
N TYR A 52 0.44 -15.35 6.47
CA TYR A 52 -0.72 -15.14 5.61
C TYR A 52 -1.78 -14.33 6.33
N ARG A 53 -2.23 -13.26 5.69
CA ARG A 53 -3.26 -12.36 6.23
C ARG A 53 -4.55 -12.45 5.44
N ASP A 54 -5.68 -12.48 6.15
CA ASP A 54 -7.00 -12.37 5.54
C ASP A 54 -7.15 -10.98 4.88
N ILE A 55 -7.52 -10.95 3.60
CA ILE A 55 -7.70 -9.70 2.86
C ILE A 55 -8.83 -8.82 3.41
N ASN A 56 -9.80 -9.40 4.12
CA ASN A 56 -10.86 -8.63 4.76
C ASN A 56 -10.37 -7.88 6.01
N GLY A 57 -9.16 -8.20 6.48
CA GLY A 57 -8.60 -7.64 7.70
C GLY A 57 -9.30 -8.15 8.96
N LEU A 58 -8.94 -7.54 10.07
CA LEU A 58 -9.54 -7.84 11.38
C LEU A 58 -10.55 -6.75 11.76
N ALA A 59 -11.69 -7.16 12.29
CA ALA A 59 -12.65 -6.23 12.87
C ALA A 59 -12.01 -5.53 14.08
N MET A 60 -11.92 -4.21 14.03
CA MET A 60 -11.37 -3.41 15.11
C MET A 60 -12.51 -2.98 16.05
N ASN A 61 -12.39 -3.33 17.33
CA ASN A 61 -13.28 -2.80 18.35
C ASN A 61 -13.11 -1.26 18.40
N PRO A 62 -14.19 -0.47 18.27
CA PRO A 62 -14.13 0.99 18.36
C PRO A 62 -13.46 1.50 19.63
N ALA A 63 -13.58 0.79 20.75
CA ALA A 63 -12.94 1.16 22.02
C ALA A 63 -11.41 0.97 22.01
N ALA A 64 -10.87 0.17 21.08
CA ALA A 64 -9.43 -0.04 20.92
C ALA A 64 -8.77 1.01 20.00
N ARG A 65 -9.53 1.97 19.48
CA ARG A 65 -8.98 3.03 18.62
C ARG A 65 -8.30 4.09 19.47
N ASN A 66 -7.06 4.35 19.15
CA ASN A 66 -6.34 5.49 19.72
C ASN A 66 -6.66 6.78 18.95
N TYR A 67 -6.60 7.92 19.64
CA TYR A 67 -6.68 9.22 18.97
C TYR A 67 -5.42 9.40 18.10
N PRO A 68 -5.59 9.79 16.83
CA PRO A 68 -4.46 10.06 15.95
C PRO A 68 -3.70 11.30 16.45
N ASN A 69 -2.39 11.16 16.64
CA ASN A 69 -1.50 12.20 17.17
C ASN A 69 -0.17 12.31 16.40
N GLU A 70 0.05 11.46 15.41
CA GLU A 70 1.27 11.48 14.61
C GLU A 70 1.00 12.22 13.29
N PHE A 71 1.65 13.35 13.10
CA PHE A 71 1.51 14.17 11.89
C PHE A 71 2.26 13.54 10.73
N ILE A 72 1.59 13.42 9.60
CA ILE A 72 2.19 13.03 8.32
C ILE A 72 2.39 14.29 7.48
N GLN A 73 3.62 14.72 7.36
CA GLN A 73 3.98 15.80 6.46
C GLN A 73 3.97 15.30 5.03
N THR A 74 3.04 15.80 4.22
CA THR A 74 2.89 15.42 2.80
C THR A 74 3.82 16.20 1.88
N GLY A 75 4.35 17.33 2.36
CA GLY A 75 5.14 18.27 1.58
C GLY A 75 4.31 19.15 0.63
N ILE A 76 2.98 19.12 0.77
CA ILE A 76 2.06 19.98 0.03
C ILE A 76 1.44 20.96 1.01
N SER A 77 1.78 22.23 0.87
CA SER A 77 1.46 23.27 1.84
C SER A 77 -0.03 23.41 2.13
N THR A 78 -0.90 23.22 1.14
CA THR A 78 -2.35 23.27 1.30
C THR A 78 -2.89 22.09 2.11
N ILE A 79 -2.31 20.91 1.96
CA ILE A 79 -2.67 19.74 2.77
C ILE A 79 -2.12 19.93 4.18
N ASP A 80 -0.81 20.18 4.29
CA ASP A 80 -0.14 20.26 5.58
C ASP A 80 -0.66 21.42 6.46
N GLY A 81 -1.08 22.52 5.84
CA GLY A 81 -1.57 23.70 6.56
C GLY A 81 -3.09 23.77 6.78
N LEU A 82 -3.90 23.21 5.87
CA LEU A 82 -5.36 23.39 5.91
C LEU A 82 -6.13 22.08 6.14
N ASN A 83 -5.59 20.94 5.71
CA ASN A 83 -6.19 19.61 5.81
C ASN A 83 -5.23 18.61 6.42
N THR A 84 -4.56 18.98 7.46
CA THR A 84 -3.50 18.22 8.15
C THR A 84 -3.77 16.72 8.16
N LEU A 85 -2.87 15.95 7.57
CA LEU A 85 -2.96 14.50 7.55
C LEU A 85 -2.29 13.93 8.81
N VAL A 86 -3.00 13.06 9.51
CA VAL A 86 -2.46 12.33 10.66
C VAL A 86 -2.57 10.84 10.43
N ARG A 87 -1.69 10.06 11.06
CA ARG A 87 -1.67 8.61 10.92
C ARG A 87 -3.01 8.01 11.35
N GLY A 88 -3.57 7.14 10.50
CA GLY A 88 -4.91 6.55 10.70
C GLY A 88 -6.08 7.37 10.17
N GLN A 89 -5.83 8.58 9.65
CA GLN A 89 -6.85 9.40 9.01
C GLN A 89 -6.98 9.07 7.52
N LYS A 90 -8.19 9.21 6.98
CA LYS A 90 -8.46 9.18 5.54
C LYS A 90 -8.49 10.61 5.01
N LEU A 91 -7.70 10.87 3.99
CA LEU A 91 -7.72 12.13 3.25
C LEU A 91 -8.16 11.85 1.80
N PRO A 92 -9.44 12.05 1.46
CA PRO A 92 -9.89 11.88 0.08
C PRO A 92 -9.40 13.02 -0.81
N ILE A 93 -8.94 12.68 -2.01
CA ILE A 93 -8.57 13.63 -3.06
C ILE A 93 -9.50 13.36 -4.24
N PHE A 94 -10.34 14.35 -4.55
CA PHE A 94 -11.22 14.31 -5.72
C PHE A 94 -10.67 15.20 -6.81
N SER A 95 -10.67 14.71 -8.04
CA SER A 95 -10.25 15.49 -9.19
C SER A 95 -11.18 15.29 -10.39
N GLY A 96 -11.26 16.30 -11.25
CA GLY A 96 -11.89 16.16 -12.55
C GLY A 96 -10.97 15.50 -13.57
N SER A 97 -11.54 15.07 -14.69
CA SER A 97 -10.78 14.55 -15.83
C SER A 97 -9.74 15.57 -16.31
N GLY A 98 -8.54 15.10 -16.63
CA GLY A 98 -7.44 15.94 -17.12
C GLY A 98 -6.64 16.67 -16.05
N LEU A 99 -7.00 16.56 -14.77
CA LEU A 99 -6.20 17.12 -13.69
C LEU A 99 -5.10 16.13 -13.26
N PRO A 100 -3.93 16.62 -12.80
CA PRO A 100 -2.76 15.80 -12.52
C PRO A 100 -2.84 15.07 -11.16
N HIS A 101 -3.94 14.34 -10.90
CA HIS A 101 -4.15 13.63 -9.62
C HIS A 101 -3.12 12.51 -9.41
N ALA A 102 -2.72 11.80 -10.48
CA ALA A 102 -1.69 10.77 -10.40
C ALA A 102 -0.34 11.35 -9.96
N ALA A 103 0.05 12.51 -10.52
CA ALA A 103 1.28 13.20 -10.14
C ALA A 103 1.22 13.67 -8.67
N LEU A 104 0.05 14.15 -8.21
CA LEU A 104 -0.15 14.55 -6.82
C LEU A 104 -0.01 13.35 -5.87
N ALA A 105 -0.66 12.23 -6.20
CA ALA A 105 -0.57 11.00 -5.40
C ALA A 105 0.88 10.47 -5.32
N ALA A 106 1.58 10.43 -6.46
CA ALA A 106 2.98 10.03 -6.52
C ALA A 106 3.88 10.97 -5.70
N GLN A 107 3.61 12.27 -5.73
CA GLN A 107 4.36 13.25 -4.96
C GLN A 107 4.17 13.04 -3.45
N ILE A 108 2.95 12.81 -2.99
CA ILE A 108 2.66 12.52 -1.57
C ILE A 108 3.40 11.24 -1.15
N ALA A 109 3.23 10.14 -1.91
CA ALA A 109 3.87 8.86 -1.60
C ALA A 109 5.41 8.97 -1.53
N ARG A 110 6.00 9.77 -2.43
CA ARG A 110 7.44 9.98 -2.50
C ARG A 110 7.99 10.76 -1.32
N GLN A 111 7.32 11.82 -0.90
CA GLN A 111 7.89 12.79 0.05
C GLN A 111 7.25 12.77 1.44
N ALA A 112 6.18 12.01 1.64
CA ALA A 112 5.53 11.90 2.94
C ALA A 112 6.50 11.41 4.02
N LYS A 113 6.42 12.04 5.18
CA LYS A 113 7.22 11.71 6.36
C LYS A 113 6.33 11.78 7.58
N VAL A 114 6.49 10.80 8.48
CA VAL A 114 5.92 10.90 9.83
C VAL A 114 6.86 11.77 10.66
N LEU A 115 6.34 12.86 11.19
CA LEU A 115 7.07 13.67 12.15
C LEU A 115 6.74 13.12 13.54
N ASP A 116 7.76 12.63 14.22
CA ASP A 116 7.63 12.27 15.63
C ASP A 116 7.26 13.54 16.39
N GLY A 117 6.07 13.54 16.98
CA GLY A 117 5.68 14.58 17.93
C GLY A 117 6.65 14.59 19.13
N PRO A 118 6.61 15.61 19.99
CA PRO A 118 7.42 15.62 21.20
C PRO A 118 7.14 14.31 21.94
N ALA A 119 8.20 13.53 22.16
CA ALA A 119 8.16 12.16 22.65
C ALA A 119 7.07 11.98 23.71
N SER A 120 6.01 11.29 23.38
CA SER A 120 5.06 10.81 24.35
C SER A 120 5.75 9.70 25.15
N SER A 121 6.23 10.05 26.32
CA SER A 121 6.97 9.20 27.26
C SER A 121 6.15 8.06 27.88
N HIS A 122 5.13 7.57 27.20
CA HIS A 122 4.21 6.55 27.70
C HIS A 122 3.88 5.47 26.65
N SER A 123 4.90 4.83 26.07
CA SER A 123 4.69 3.51 25.47
C SER A 123 5.76 2.57 26.03
N GLU A 124 5.34 1.64 26.87
CA GLU A 124 6.17 0.54 27.39
C GLU A 124 6.67 -0.40 26.27
N ASP A 125 6.26 -0.16 25.03
CA ASP A 125 6.69 -0.89 23.83
C ASP A 125 7.99 -0.34 23.18
N ALA A 126 8.69 0.59 23.84
CA ALA A 126 9.98 1.11 23.36
C ALA A 126 11.13 0.09 23.43
N ALA A 127 10.89 -1.10 23.96
CA ALA A 127 11.92 -2.12 24.18
C ALA A 127 12.22 -3.03 22.96
N ILE A 128 11.49 -2.89 21.84
CA ILE A 128 11.69 -3.72 20.63
C ILE A 128 11.98 -2.84 19.41
N ARG A 129 12.80 -1.81 19.56
CA ARG A 129 13.40 -1.12 18.40
C ARG A 129 14.86 -1.56 18.32
N PRO A 130 15.28 -2.25 17.24
CA PRO A 130 16.70 -2.41 16.98
C PRO A 130 17.28 -1.02 16.75
N ALA A 131 18.09 -0.55 17.68
CA ALA A 131 18.91 0.63 17.49
C ALA A 131 20.05 0.24 16.56
N GLU A 132 19.85 0.30 15.25
CA GLU A 132 20.92 0.38 14.27
C GLU A 132 20.38 0.64 12.86
N SER A 133 20.22 1.89 12.51
CA SER A 133 20.48 2.33 11.13
C SER A 133 20.74 3.83 11.15
N GLY A 134 21.82 4.19 10.49
CA GLY A 134 22.39 5.54 10.48
C GLY A 134 21.40 6.62 10.04
N ALA A 135 21.72 7.83 10.41
CA ALA A 135 20.97 9.06 10.19
C ALA A 135 20.20 9.08 8.85
N GLY A 136 18.85 9.03 8.90
CA GLY A 136 17.99 9.31 7.76
C GLY A 136 17.01 8.20 7.32
N ALA A 137 17.04 7.00 7.85
CA ALA A 137 16.03 5.98 7.53
C ALA A 137 14.71 6.29 8.26
N SER A 138 13.75 6.87 7.55
CA SER A 138 12.42 7.03 8.11
C SER A 138 11.79 5.63 8.25
N ASN A 139 11.35 5.26 9.46
CA ASN A 139 10.57 4.03 9.74
C ASN A 139 9.15 4.09 9.10
N PHE A 140 9.05 4.62 7.90
CA PHE A 140 7.81 4.87 7.20
C PHE A 140 7.84 4.14 5.86
N ALA A 141 6.98 3.13 5.72
CA ALA A 141 6.74 2.43 4.46
C ALA A 141 5.43 2.90 3.83
N VAL A 142 5.35 2.82 2.53
CA VAL A 142 4.18 3.18 1.74
C VAL A 142 3.63 1.92 1.08
N VAL A 143 2.35 1.66 1.26
CA VAL A 143 1.61 0.70 0.43
C VAL A 143 0.80 1.54 -0.56
N PHE A 144 1.16 1.43 -1.83
CA PHE A 144 0.51 2.17 -2.90
C PHE A 144 -0.33 1.22 -3.75
N ALA A 145 -1.64 1.41 -3.77
CA ALA A 145 -2.55 0.63 -4.59
C ALA A 145 -3.17 1.51 -5.68
N ALA A 146 -2.90 1.18 -6.93
CA ALA A 146 -3.45 1.85 -8.09
C ALA A 146 -4.46 0.92 -8.78
N ILE A 147 -5.74 1.27 -8.74
CA ILE A 147 -6.85 0.40 -9.13
C ILE A 147 -7.58 1.02 -10.31
N GLY A 148 -7.82 0.22 -11.36
CA GLY A 148 -8.54 0.65 -12.56
C GLY A 148 -7.80 1.69 -13.38
N ILE A 149 -6.47 1.69 -13.34
CA ILE A 149 -5.59 2.63 -14.05
C ILE A 149 -5.24 2.11 -15.44
N THR A 150 -4.77 3.03 -16.31
CA THR A 150 -4.21 2.64 -17.61
C THR A 150 -2.80 2.05 -17.44
N PHE A 151 -2.34 1.33 -18.46
CA PHE A 151 -0.96 0.83 -18.50
C PHE A 151 0.06 1.98 -18.40
N GLU A 152 -0.20 3.09 -19.08
CA GLU A 152 0.68 4.28 -19.08
C GLU A 152 0.78 4.90 -17.67
N GLU A 153 -0.32 4.94 -16.92
CA GLU A 153 -0.32 5.42 -15.54
C GLU A 153 0.43 4.48 -14.61
N SER A 154 0.29 3.16 -14.81
CA SER A 154 1.05 2.15 -14.06
C SER A 154 2.55 2.33 -14.27
N GLU A 155 2.98 2.43 -15.54
CA GLU A 155 4.38 2.68 -15.88
C GLU A 155 4.88 4.02 -15.32
N PHE A 156 4.05 5.06 -15.33
CA PHE A 156 4.39 6.35 -14.73
C PHE A 156 4.71 6.20 -13.24
N PHE A 157 3.89 5.50 -12.46
CA PHE A 157 4.15 5.30 -11.04
C PHE A 157 5.42 4.49 -10.79
N VAL A 158 5.62 3.38 -11.50
CA VAL A 158 6.81 2.54 -11.37
C VAL A 158 8.08 3.33 -11.67
N GLN A 159 8.08 4.07 -12.80
CA GLN A 159 9.24 4.85 -13.22
C GLN A 159 9.52 6.01 -12.25
N GLU A 160 8.48 6.72 -11.80
CA GLU A 160 8.64 7.85 -10.87
C GLU A 160 9.19 7.39 -9.52
N PHE A 161 8.70 6.27 -8.98
CA PHE A 161 9.21 5.73 -7.72
C PHE A 161 10.64 5.18 -7.85
N ARG A 162 10.98 4.53 -8.96
CA ARG A 162 12.37 4.10 -9.24
C ARG A 162 13.31 5.27 -9.40
N ARG A 163 12.92 6.28 -10.20
CA ARG A 163 13.72 7.48 -10.46
C ARG A 163 14.05 8.25 -9.19
N THR A 164 13.15 8.26 -8.23
CA THR A 164 13.29 9.03 -6.98
C THR A 164 13.84 8.21 -5.81
N GLY A 165 14.03 6.90 -5.96
CA GLY A 165 14.42 5.99 -4.90
C GLY A 165 13.31 5.72 -3.88
N ALA A 166 12.10 6.25 -4.10
CA ALA A 166 10.96 6.00 -3.21
C ALA A 166 10.48 4.54 -3.28
N ILE A 167 10.82 3.82 -4.35
CA ILE A 167 10.46 2.41 -4.53
C ILE A 167 10.96 1.55 -3.36
N ASP A 168 12.15 1.79 -2.84
CA ASP A 168 12.78 0.95 -1.80
C ASP A 168 11.96 0.87 -0.50
N ARG A 169 11.10 1.85 -0.26
CA ARG A 169 10.19 1.89 0.89
C ARG A 169 8.71 1.71 0.51
N THR A 170 8.45 1.35 -0.74
CA THR A 170 7.08 1.25 -1.27
C THR A 170 6.78 -0.19 -1.68
N VAL A 171 5.59 -0.66 -1.34
CA VAL A 171 4.97 -1.83 -1.94
C VAL A 171 3.92 -1.31 -2.91
N LEU A 172 4.05 -1.64 -4.20
CA LEU A 172 3.16 -1.15 -5.23
C LEU A 172 2.25 -2.27 -5.74
N PHE A 173 0.95 -2.07 -5.60
CA PHE A 173 -0.07 -2.92 -6.20
C PHE A 173 -0.70 -2.20 -7.38
N THR A 174 -0.82 -2.87 -8.52
CA THR A 174 -1.46 -2.31 -9.72
C THR A 174 -2.50 -3.26 -10.25
N ASN A 175 -3.70 -2.73 -10.48
CA ASN A 175 -4.78 -3.40 -11.19
C ASN A 175 -5.16 -2.51 -12.36
N LEU A 176 -4.98 -3.02 -13.58
CA LEU A 176 -5.25 -2.27 -14.79
C LEU A 176 -6.74 -2.25 -15.12
N ALA A 177 -7.17 -1.28 -15.91
CA ALA A 177 -8.57 -1.14 -16.29
C ALA A 177 -9.12 -2.32 -17.11
N ASN A 178 -8.24 -3.13 -17.72
CA ASN A 178 -8.58 -4.36 -18.44
C ASN A 178 -8.40 -5.64 -17.62
N ASP A 179 -7.91 -5.54 -16.39
CA ASP A 179 -7.82 -6.69 -15.48
C ASP A 179 -9.20 -7.03 -14.90
N PRO A 180 -9.40 -8.26 -14.39
CA PRO A 180 -10.66 -8.64 -13.78
C PRO A 180 -11.02 -7.71 -12.60
N ALA A 181 -12.28 -7.27 -12.54
CA ALA A 181 -12.76 -6.34 -11.50
C ALA A 181 -12.71 -6.90 -10.07
N VAL A 182 -12.48 -8.18 -9.93
CA VAL A 182 -12.38 -8.89 -8.63
C VAL A 182 -10.93 -9.13 -8.19
N GLU A 183 -10.00 -8.78 -9.03
CA GLU A 183 -8.57 -8.77 -8.78
C GLU A 183 -8.16 -7.45 -8.13
#